data_dfdbed9a110f405da07f336b0240a907
#
_entry.id   dfdbed9a110f405da07f336b0240a907
#
_cell.length_a   1.000
_cell.length_b   1.000
_cell.length_c   1.000
_cell.angle_alpha   90.00
_cell.angle_beta   90.00
_cell.angle_gamma   90.00
#
_symmetry.space_group_name_H-M   'P 1'
#
loop_
_entity.id
_entity.type
_entity.pdbx_description
1 polymer ?
#
loop_
_entity_poly.entity_id
_entity_poly.type
_entity_poly.pdbx_seq_one_letter_code
_entity_poly.pdbx_strand_id
1 'polypeptide(L)'
;MKFKFAHNNFNVKDLQKSLRFYEEALDLKPVRTKEAPDGSFTLAFLSDGTTPHQLELTWLRDWEKATYDLGDNEFHLAFTVDDMEAVSYTHL
;
A
#
# COMPACT_ATOMS: atom_id res chain seq x y z
N MET A 1 -20.50 -14.97 -15.16
CA MET A 1 -19.67 -13.80 -14.79
C MET A 1 -18.56 -14.27 -13.86
N LYS A 2 -17.33 -13.83 -14.10
CA LYS A 2 -16.18 -14.18 -13.26
C LYS A 2 -15.62 -12.91 -12.61
N PHE A 3 -15.25 -13.04 -11.34
CA PHE A 3 -14.62 -11.94 -10.60
C PHE A 3 -13.16 -12.30 -10.33
N LYS A 4 -12.28 -11.31 -10.43
CA LYS A 4 -10.87 -11.44 -10.08
C LYS A 4 -10.53 -10.38 -9.03
N PHE A 5 -9.74 -10.75 -8.03
CA PHE A 5 -9.16 -9.75 -7.15
C PHE A 5 -8.27 -8.83 -7.98
N ALA A 6 -8.46 -7.53 -7.85
CA ALA A 6 -7.63 -6.54 -8.54
C ALA A 6 -6.68 -5.85 -7.55
N HIS A 7 -7.23 -5.18 -6.57
CA HIS A 7 -6.45 -4.44 -5.59
C HIS A 7 -7.28 -4.15 -4.34
N ASN A 8 -6.58 -3.80 -3.27
CA ASN A 8 -7.16 -3.11 -2.12
C ASN A 8 -6.41 -1.79 -1.94
N ASN A 9 -6.96 -0.86 -1.17
CA ASN A 9 -6.42 0.49 -1.01
C ASN A 9 -6.18 0.84 0.44
N PHE A 10 -5.05 1.53 0.68
CA PHE A 10 -4.83 2.29 1.91
C PHE A 10 -4.59 3.75 1.56
N ASN A 11 -5.28 4.65 2.26
CA ASN A 11 -4.98 6.07 2.18
C ASN A 11 -3.77 6.38 3.08
N VAL A 12 -2.84 7.19 2.58
CA VAL A 12 -1.60 7.50 3.28
C VAL A 12 -1.39 9.00 3.32
N LYS A 13 -0.75 9.47 4.39
CA LYS A 13 -0.47 10.90 4.59
C LYS A 13 0.83 11.35 3.91
N ASP A 14 1.80 10.45 3.81
CA ASP A 14 3.10 10.70 3.21
C ASP A 14 3.41 9.56 2.23
N LEU A 15 3.13 9.81 0.95
CA LEU A 15 3.26 8.77 -0.06
C LEU A 15 4.70 8.28 -0.20
N GLN A 16 5.69 9.18 -0.20
CA GLN A 16 7.08 8.78 -0.39
C GLN A 16 7.58 7.93 0.77
N LYS A 17 7.20 8.28 1.99
CA LYS A 17 7.55 7.49 3.18
C LYS A 17 6.89 6.11 3.12
N SER A 18 5.64 6.04 2.71
CA SER A 18 4.92 4.77 2.57
C SER A 18 5.53 3.89 1.48
N LEU A 19 5.89 4.47 0.34
CA LEU A 19 6.54 3.73 -0.74
C LEU A 19 7.87 3.12 -0.28
N ARG A 20 8.67 3.89 0.45
CA ARG A 20 9.93 3.36 1.01
C ARG A 20 9.68 2.24 1.99
N PHE A 21 8.69 2.38 2.87
CA PHE A 21 8.36 1.35 3.86
C PHE A 21 7.99 0.04 3.17
N TYR A 22 7.06 0.08 2.21
CA TYR A 22 6.60 -1.14 1.55
C TYR A 22 7.69 -1.81 0.71
N GLU A 23 8.57 -1.02 0.09
CA GLU A 23 9.69 -1.59 -0.65
C GLU A 23 10.73 -2.20 0.29
N GLU A 24 11.15 -1.49 1.32
CA GLU A 24 12.22 -1.95 2.22
C GLU A 24 11.77 -3.10 3.12
N ALA A 25 10.55 -3.04 3.64
CA ALA A 25 10.06 -4.03 4.58
C ALA A 25 9.45 -5.26 3.91
N LEU A 26 8.76 -5.09 2.77
CA LEU A 26 7.94 -6.13 2.18
C LEU A 26 8.27 -6.41 0.69
N ASP A 27 9.26 -5.73 0.15
CA ASP A 27 9.68 -5.86 -1.25
C ASP A 27 8.52 -5.62 -2.25
N LEU A 28 7.60 -4.72 -1.89
CA LEU A 28 6.53 -4.29 -2.77
C LEU A 28 6.97 -3.06 -3.54
N LYS A 29 6.94 -3.14 -4.87
CA LYS A 29 7.44 -2.08 -5.75
C LYS A 29 6.31 -1.46 -6.57
N PRO A 30 6.35 -0.14 -6.77
CA PRO A 30 5.33 0.50 -7.60
C PRO A 30 5.46 0.06 -9.06
N VAL A 31 4.33 -0.37 -9.63
CA VAL A 31 4.25 -0.79 -11.03
C VAL A 31 3.41 0.16 -11.86
N ARG A 32 2.61 1.00 -11.21
CA ARG A 32 1.78 1.99 -11.89
C ARG A 32 1.49 3.15 -10.94
N THR A 33 1.50 4.37 -11.45
CA THR A 33 1.09 5.55 -10.72
C THR A 33 0.09 6.35 -11.55
N LYS A 34 -0.78 7.10 -10.87
CA LYS A 34 -1.74 7.99 -11.52
C LYS A 34 -1.91 9.24 -10.68
N GLU A 35 -1.81 10.39 -11.32
CA GLU A 35 -2.04 11.69 -10.67
C GLU A 35 -3.31 12.32 -11.23
N ALA A 36 -4.08 12.98 -10.36
CA ALA A 36 -5.20 13.80 -10.81
C ALA A 36 -4.66 14.96 -11.66
N PRO A 37 -5.39 15.39 -12.71
CA PRO A 37 -4.95 16.53 -13.54
C PRO A 37 -4.72 17.81 -12.73
N ASP A 38 -5.46 18.00 -11.64
CA ASP A 38 -5.34 19.18 -10.76
C ASP A 38 -4.41 18.94 -9.56
N GLY A 39 -3.77 17.77 -9.48
CA GLY A 39 -2.89 17.42 -8.38
C GLY A 39 -3.59 17.04 -7.08
N SER A 40 -4.92 16.87 -7.09
CA SER A 40 -5.69 16.62 -5.87
C SER A 40 -5.47 15.23 -5.28
N PHE A 41 -5.03 14.28 -6.06
CA PHE A 41 -4.69 12.95 -5.56
C PHE A 41 -3.54 12.35 -6.36
N THR A 42 -2.84 11.41 -5.73
CA THR A 42 -1.88 10.53 -6.38
C THR A 42 -2.15 9.11 -5.93
N LEU A 43 -2.21 8.19 -6.89
CA LEU A 43 -2.36 6.76 -6.66
C LEU A 43 -1.06 6.06 -7.03
N ALA A 44 -0.64 5.10 -6.22
CA ALA A 44 0.47 4.21 -6.53
C ALA A 44 0.02 2.77 -6.33
N PHE A 45 0.25 1.92 -7.32
CA PHE A 45 -0.09 0.51 -7.26
C PHE A 45 1.19 -0.29 -7.08
N LEU A 46 1.26 -1.06 -6.00
CA LEU A 46 2.44 -1.83 -5.63
C LEU A 46 2.20 -3.32 -5.91
N SER A 47 3.24 -4.01 -6.36
CA SER A 47 3.19 -5.43 -6.69
C SER A 47 4.32 -6.17 -5.98
N ASP A 48 4.05 -7.44 -5.62
CA ASP A 48 5.09 -8.35 -5.12
C ASP A 48 5.85 -9.04 -6.25
N GLY A 49 5.44 -8.81 -7.51
CA GLY A 49 6.07 -9.43 -8.67
C GLY A 49 5.69 -10.89 -8.92
N THR A 50 4.85 -11.47 -8.06
CA THR A 50 4.49 -12.90 -8.10
C THR A 50 3.00 -13.10 -8.28
N THR A 51 2.17 -12.36 -7.54
CA THR A 51 0.71 -12.47 -7.59
C THR A 51 0.11 -11.32 -8.37
N PRO A 52 -1.10 -11.46 -8.95
CA PRO A 52 -1.73 -10.38 -9.69
C PRO A 52 -2.35 -9.30 -8.80
N HIS A 53 -2.58 -9.58 -7.52
CA HIS A 53 -3.16 -8.61 -6.60
C HIS A 53 -2.19 -7.46 -6.36
N GLN A 54 -2.72 -6.22 -6.32
CA GLN A 54 -1.91 -5.03 -6.08
C GLN A 54 -2.40 -4.29 -4.84
N LEU A 55 -1.48 -3.65 -4.14
CA LEU A 55 -1.81 -2.72 -3.07
C LEU A 55 -1.82 -1.31 -3.65
N GLU A 56 -2.98 -0.66 -3.60
CA GLU A 56 -3.11 0.74 -4.00
C GLU A 56 -2.89 1.63 -2.80
N LEU A 57 -1.99 2.59 -2.93
CA LEU A 57 -1.80 3.67 -1.96
C LEU A 57 -2.40 4.94 -2.55
N THR A 58 -3.26 5.61 -1.79
CA THR A 58 -3.88 6.86 -2.20
C THR A 58 -3.38 7.99 -1.30
N TRP A 59 -2.82 9.02 -1.94
CA TRP A 59 -2.48 10.27 -1.28
C TRP A 59 -3.47 11.35 -1.72
N LEU A 60 -4.05 12.08 -0.76
CA LEU A 60 -4.99 13.17 -1.00
C LEU A 60 -4.36 14.49 -0.55
N ARG A 61 -4.16 15.42 -1.50
CA ARG A 61 -3.55 16.73 -1.23
C ARG A 61 -4.33 17.51 -0.17
N ASP A 62 -5.65 17.47 -0.25
CA ASP A 62 -6.51 18.35 0.54
C ASP A 62 -7.07 17.67 1.80
N TRP A 63 -6.48 16.55 2.22
CA TRP A 63 -6.85 15.89 3.47
C TRP A 63 -6.30 16.69 4.65
N GLU A 64 -7.20 17.28 5.46
CA GLU A 64 -6.82 18.24 6.48
C GLU A 64 -6.47 17.64 7.84
N LYS A 65 -6.94 16.41 8.10
CA LYS A 65 -6.67 15.74 9.38
C LYS A 65 -5.26 15.19 9.43
N ALA A 66 -4.68 15.12 10.63
CA ALA A 66 -3.34 14.56 10.82
C ALA A 66 -3.29 13.06 10.54
N THR A 67 -4.39 12.34 10.75
CA THR A 67 -4.47 10.90 10.57
C THR A 67 -5.78 10.52 9.89
N TYR A 68 -5.87 9.25 9.47
CA TYR A 68 -7.12 8.66 9.03
C TYR A 68 -7.79 7.94 10.19
N ASP A 69 -9.13 7.98 10.22
CA ASP A 69 -9.89 7.24 11.21
C ASP A 69 -10.02 5.78 10.73
N LEU A 70 -9.37 4.88 11.45
CA LEU A 70 -9.37 3.45 11.10
C LEU A 70 -10.49 2.68 11.82
N GLY A 71 -11.37 3.38 12.55
CA GLY A 71 -12.41 2.73 13.34
C GLY A 71 -11.79 1.80 14.38
N ASP A 72 -12.32 0.59 14.51
CA ASP A 72 -11.79 -0.41 15.43
C ASP A 72 -10.58 -1.17 14.87
N ASN A 73 -10.11 -0.78 13.68
CA ASN A 73 -8.94 -1.35 13.02
C ASN A 73 -9.02 -2.88 12.90
N GLU A 74 -10.15 -3.36 12.41
CA GLU A 74 -10.43 -4.79 12.30
C GLU A 74 -9.89 -5.43 11.02
N PHE A 75 -9.24 -4.66 10.16
CA PHE A 75 -8.64 -5.13 8.92
C PHE A 75 -7.19 -5.52 9.13
N HIS A 76 -6.72 -6.40 8.28
CA HIS A 76 -5.30 -6.73 8.26
C HIS A 76 -4.86 -7.10 6.86
N LEU A 77 -3.56 -7.03 6.62
CA LEU A 77 -2.90 -7.44 5.40
C LEU A 77 -1.95 -8.58 5.74
N ALA A 78 -2.09 -9.71 5.05
CA ALA A 78 -1.34 -10.91 5.36
C ALA A 78 -0.39 -11.27 4.22
N PHE A 79 0.81 -11.70 4.58
CA PHE A 79 1.82 -12.20 3.66
C PHE A 79 2.29 -13.57 4.13
N THR A 80 2.59 -14.46 3.18
CA THR A 80 3.36 -15.65 3.48
C THR A 80 4.83 -15.34 3.27
N VAL A 81 5.68 -15.95 4.09
CA VAL A 81 7.13 -15.78 3.98
C VAL A 81 7.80 -17.14 3.98
N ASP A 82 8.96 -17.23 3.34
CA ASP A 82 9.75 -18.46 3.28
C ASP A 82 10.72 -18.59 4.47
N ASP A 83 10.97 -17.51 5.21
CA ASP A 83 11.90 -17.50 6.34
C ASP A 83 11.38 -16.58 7.44
N MET A 84 10.72 -17.16 8.45
CA MET A 84 10.16 -16.42 9.58
C MET A 84 11.26 -15.80 10.48
N GLU A 85 12.42 -16.42 10.56
CA GLU A 85 13.53 -15.82 11.33
C GLU A 85 14.01 -14.53 10.70
N ALA A 86 14.11 -14.48 9.36
CA ALA A 86 14.48 -13.26 8.67
C ALA A 86 13.46 -12.15 8.91
N VAL A 87 12.18 -12.47 8.97
CA VAL A 87 11.12 -11.49 9.27
C VAL A 87 11.30 -10.88 10.65
N SER A 88 11.67 -11.66 11.65
CA SER A 88 11.83 -11.17 13.02
C SER A 88 12.94 -10.12 13.16
N TYR A 89 13.88 -10.05 12.22
CA TYR A 89 14.95 -9.06 12.19
C TYR A 89 14.63 -7.80 11.38
N THR A 90 13.49 -7.74 10.70
CA THR A 90 13.13 -6.60 9.84
C THR A 90 12.39 -5.49 10.58
N HIS A 91 11.93 -5.72 11.79
CA HIS A 91 11.22 -4.70 12.60
C HIS A 91 10.02 -4.09 11.87
N LEU A 92 9.17 -4.94 11.34
CA LEU A 92 7.94 -4.52 10.66
C LEU A 92 6.94 -3.84 11.59
#